data_d141279f6cf10ad84809b4edd7f9f6a2
#
_entry.id   d141279f6cf10ad84809b4edd7f9f6a2
#
_cell.length_a   1.000
_cell.length_b   1.000
_cell.length_c   1.000
_cell.angle_alpha   90.00
_cell.angle_beta   90.00
_cell.angle_gamma   90.00
#
_symmetry.space_group_name_H-M   'P 1'
#
loop_
_entity.id
_entity.type
_entity.pdbx_description
1 polymer ?
#
loop_
_entity_poly.entity_id
_entity_poly.type
_entity_poly.pdbx_seq_one_letter_code
_entity_poly.pdbx_strand_id
1 'polypeptide(L)'
;MRVPGNLNIVGTCIDDDAVAYVSLVFDDDVENPVKAEGQDFWSYYLDTTKMAEGKHKITVTGVDVNGTPGHSVDVYWHLDRKSPKTTILNYELGQLVSGKITLQGEVVDGNGIKNLGYSLDGEKYEEVKLKHNKKENTWTFDLAINTKDLEDGPQVCWFKGLDLQGTEG
;
A
#
# COMPACT_ATOMS: atom_id res chain seq x y z
N MET A 1 -1.88 -2.73 -10.57
CA MET A 1 -1.24 -3.17 -9.31
C MET A 1 -0.97 -1.93 -8.45
N ARG A 2 -1.14 -1.99 -7.10
CA ARG A 2 -0.73 -0.94 -6.16
C ARG A 2 0.50 -1.41 -5.41
N VAL A 3 1.40 -0.50 -5.06
CA VAL A 3 2.67 -0.81 -4.40
C VAL A 3 3.01 0.27 -3.37
N PRO A 4 3.57 -0.11 -2.20
CA PRO A 4 3.85 0.82 -1.10
C PRO A 4 5.24 1.48 -1.20
N GLY A 5 6.09 1.06 -2.14
CA GLY A 5 7.47 1.55 -2.21
C GLY A 5 8.28 0.86 -3.30
N ASN A 6 9.56 0.68 -3.05
CA ASN A 6 10.54 0.12 -3.99
C ASN A 6 10.14 -1.27 -4.50
N LEU A 7 10.46 -1.56 -5.75
CA LEU A 7 10.06 -2.77 -6.47
C LEU A 7 11.25 -3.52 -7.04
N ASN A 8 11.16 -4.87 -6.98
CA ASN A 8 11.89 -5.72 -7.92
C ASN A 8 10.96 -6.07 -9.08
N ILE A 9 11.28 -5.57 -10.25
CA ILE A 9 10.59 -5.88 -11.50
C ILE A 9 11.34 -7.03 -12.15
N VAL A 10 10.62 -8.09 -12.53
CA VAL A 10 11.20 -9.26 -13.16
C VAL A 10 10.38 -9.66 -14.38
N GLY A 11 11.04 -10.22 -15.36
CA GLY A 11 10.35 -10.68 -16.56
C GLY A 11 11.17 -11.64 -17.40
N THR A 12 10.56 -12.06 -18.50
CA THR A 12 11.22 -12.87 -19.53
C THR A 12 11.16 -12.15 -20.86
N CYS A 13 12.20 -12.32 -21.66
CA CYS A 13 12.26 -11.87 -23.04
C CYS A 13 12.79 -13.02 -23.87
N ILE A 14 12.19 -13.30 -25.02
CA ILE A 14 12.59 -14.39 -25.92
C ILE A 14 12.69 -13.81 -27.33
N ASP A 15 13.75 -14.16 -28.01
CA ASP A 15 14.03 -13.80 -29.39
C ASP A 15 14.72 -14.96 -30.13
N ASP A 16 14.51 -15.09 -31.42
CA ASP A 16 15.12 -16.16 -32.25
C ASP A 16 16.60 -15.89 -32.55
N ASP A 17 17.04 -14.64 -32.55
CA ASP A 17 18.43 -14.21 -32.72
C ASP A 17 19.19 -13.99 -31.40
N ALA A 18 18.59 -14.31 -30.27
CA ALA A 18 19.04 -14.05 -28.91
C ALA A 18 18.86 -12.60 -28.44
N VAL A 19 18.50 -12.43 -27.17
CA VAL A 19 18.31 -11.14 -26.52
C VAL A 19 19.65 -10.52 -26.14
N ALA A 20 19.92 -9.30 -26.60
CA ALA A 20 21.09 -8.54 -26.16
C ALA A 20 20.87 -7.85 -24.82
N TYR A 21 19.72 -7.20 -24.67
CA TYR A 21 19.30 -6.54 -23.42
C TYR A 21 17.81 -6.21 -23.44
N VAL A 22 17.27 -5.91 -22.25
CA VAL A 22 15.92 -5.38 -22.09
C VAL A 22 15.99 -3.91 -21.69
N SER A 23 15.31 -3.06 -22.47
CA SER A 23 15.18 -1.62 -22.22
C SER A 23 13.91 -1.32 -21.47
N LEU A 24 13.99 -0.44 -20.49
CA LEU A 24 12.88 0.00 -19.66
C LEU A 24 12.77 1.53 -19.77
N VAL A 25 11.56 2.01 -20.09
CA VAL A 25 11.22 3.44 -20.13
C VAL A 25 10.14 3.68 -19.10
N PHE A 26 10.40 4.55 -18.13
CA PHE A 26 9.45 4.92 -17.07
C PHE A 26 8.71 6.20 -17.44
N ASP A 27 7.38 6.22 -17.26
CA ASP A 27 6.51 7.38 -17.40
C ASP A 27 6.71 8.18 -18.71
N ASP A 28 6.97 7.45 -19.81
CA ASP A 28 7.22 8.00 -21.16
C ASP A 28 8.53 8.85 -21.30
N ASP A 29 9.45 8.74 -20.35
CA ASP A 29 10.77 9.39 -20.45
C ASP A 29 11.69 8.62 -21.41
N VAL A 30 11.43 8.76 -22.70
CA VAL A 30 12.16 8.08 -23.79
C VAL A 30 13.62 8.55 -23.94
N GLU A 31 13.97 9.70 -23.34
CA GLU A 31 15.33 10.23 -23.40
C GLU A 31 16.26 9.54 -22.37
N ASN A 32 15.69 8.95 -21.33
CA ASN A 32 16.45 8.28 -20.25
C ASN A 32 16.05 6.81 -20.06
N PRO A 33 16.20 5.97 -21.11
CA PRO A 33 15.92 4.54 -20.95
C PRO A 33 16.97 3.90 -20.06
N VAL A 34 16.56 2.91 -19.25
CA VAL A 34 17.47 2.12 -18.44
C VAL A 34 17.51 0.68 -18.94
N LYS A 35 18.62 -0.03 -18.70
CA LYS A 35 18.75 -1.44 -19.02
C LYS A 35 18.49 -2.27 -17.78
N ALA A 36 17.67 -3.33 -17.95
CA ALA A 36 17.49 -4.35 -16.94
C ALA A 36 18.77 -5.22 -16.83
N GLU A 37 18.94 -5.87 -15.69
CA GLU A 37 19.97 -6.89 -15.48
C GLU A 37 19.48 -8.23 -16.04
N GLY A 38 20.33 -8.95 -16.75
CA GLY A 38 19.99 -10.22 -17.43
C GLY A 38 19.51 -10.02 -18.86
N GLN A 39 19.05 -11.09 -19.48
CA GLN A 39 18.62 -11.19 -20.88
C GLN A 39 17.28 -11.93 -21.01
N ASP A 40 17.28 -13.24 -21.26
CA ASP A 40 16.05 -14.05 -21.35
C ASP A 40 15.24 -14.02 -20.05
N PHE A 41 15.93 -14.02 -18.92
CA PHE A 41 15.39 -13.70 -17.61
C PHE A 41 16.05 -12.41 -17.13
N TRP A 42 15.24 -11.39 -16.90
CA TRP A 42 15.76 -10.08 -16.53
C TRP A 42 15.11 -9.57 -15.24
N SER A 43 15.82 -8.68 -14.58
CA SER A 43 15.34 -7.98 -13.39
C SER A 43 15.76 -6.52 -13.36
N TYR A 44 15.03 -5.71 -12.65
CA TYR A 44 15.36 -4.31 -12.38
C TYR A 44 14.86 -3.91 -11.00
N TYR A 45 15.76 -3.38 -10.18
CA TYR A 45 15.36 -2.78 -8.90
C TYR A 45 15.00 -1.32 -9.10
N LEU A 46 13.72 -1.00 -8.92
CA LEU A 46 13.19 0.36 -9.01
C LEU A 46 13.17 1.01 -7.63
N ASP A 47 14.03 2.02 -7.44
CA ASP A 47 13.95 2.93 -6.30
C ASP A 47 12.87 3.98 -6.54
N THR A 48 11.78 3.89 -5.81
CA THR A 48 10.64 4.80 -5.94
C THR A 48 10.73 6.02 -5.05
N THR A 49 11.75 6.20 -4.23
CA THR A 49 11.83 7.25 -3.18
C THR A 49 11.64 8.67 -3.72
N LYS A 50 12.05 8.92 -4.98
CA LYS A 50 11.91 10.22 -5.66
C LYS A 50 10.70 10.29 -6.60
N MET A 51 9.94 9.21 -6.75
CA MET A 51 8.76 9.18 -7.61
C MET A 51 7.56 9.81 -6.88
N ALA A 52 6.68 10.45 -7.63
CA ALA A 52 5.42 10.98 -7.10
C ALA A 52 4.46 9.84 -6.72
N GLU A 53 3.54 10.10 -5.79
CA GLU A 53 2.37 9.23 -5.59
C GLU A 53 1.49 9.23 -6.84
N GLY A 54 0.90 8.09 -7.15
CA GLY A 54 -0.04 8.02 -8.25
C GLY A 54 0.22 6.91 -9.25
N LYS A 55 -0.37 7.05 -10.43
CA LYS A 55 -0.27 6.08 -11.51
C LYS A 55 1.03 6.27 -12.28
N HIS A 56 1.75 5.18 -12.48
CA HIS A 56 2.97 5.11 -13.25
C HIS A 56 2.87 4.08 -14.37
N LYS A 57 3.73 4.22 -15.36
CA LYS A 57 3.88 3.31 -16.47
C LYS A 57 5.34 2.88 -16.63
N ILE A 58 5.55 1.65 -17.02
CA ILE A 58 6.83 1.16 -17.53
C ILE A 58 6.59 0.55 -18.90
N THR A 59 7.35 0.99 -19.90
CA THR A 59 7.39 0.36 -21.21
C THR A 59 8.63 -0.52 -21.29
N VAL A 60 8.43 -1.80 -21.55
CA VAL A 60 9.47 -2.83 -21.60
C VAL A 60 9.69 -3.23 -23.04
N THR A 61 10.94 -3.19 -23.52
CA THR A 61 11.31 -3.55 -24.89
C THR A 61 12.55 -4.43 -24.88
N GLY A 62 12.45 -5.65 -25.41
CA GLY A 62 13.62 -6.49 -25.71
C GLY A 62 14.34 -5.97 -26.94
N VAL A 63 15.68 -6.06 -26.94
CA VAL A 63 16.51 -5.73 -28.11
C VAL A 63 17.42 -6.93 -28.38
N ASP A 64 17.44 -7.39 -29.64
CA ASP A 64 18.24 -8.54 -30.08
C ASP A 64 19.75 -8.18 -30.22
N VAL A 65 20.56 -9.18 -30.52
CA VAL A 65 22.00 -9.01 -30.69
C VAL A 65 22.37 -8.21 -31.96
N ASN A 66 21.44 -8.03 -32.89
CA ASN A 66 21.60 -7.21 -34.11
C ASN A 66 21.19 -5.75 -33.87
N GLY A 67 20.64 -5.42 -32.68
CA GLY A 67 20.18 -4.10 -32.31
C GLY A 67 18.73 -3.80 -32.72
N THR A 68 17.95 -4.84 -33.13
CA THR A 68 16.55 -4.67 -33.52
C THR A 68 15.66 -4.69 -32.27
N PRO A 69 14.83 -3.67 -32.05
CA PRO A 69 13.86 -3.69 -30.95
C PRO A 69 12.67 -4.58 -31.29
N GLY A 70 12.27 -5.42 -30.34
CA GLY A 70 11.04 -6.20 -30.42
C GLY A 70 9.79 -5.40 -30.07
N HIS A 71 8.69 -6.11 -29.91
CA HIS A 71 7.43 -5.49 -29.51
C HIS A 71 7.48 -4.98 -28.07
N SER A 72 7.10 -3.73 -27.85
CA SER A 72 7.07 -3.14 -26.50
C SER A 72 5.80 -3.52 -25.74
N VAL A 73 5.93 -3.70 -24.43
CA VAL A 73 4.84 -3.99 -23.51
C VAL A 73 4.74 -2.92 -22.47
N ASP A 74 3.55 -2.34 -22.31
CA ASP A 74 3.26 -1.36 -21.26
C ASP A 74 2.68 -2.03 -20.02
N VAL A 75 3.27 -1.76 -18.85
CA VAL A 75 2.80 -2.21 -17.54
C VAL A 75 2.47 -1.00 -16.69
N TYR A 76 1.26 -0.99 -16.10
CA TYR A 76 0.78 0.10 -15.26
C TYR A 76 0.72 -0.33 -13.80
N TRP A 77 1.14 0.58 -12.92
CA TRP A 77 1.11 0.41 -11.48
C TRP A 77 0.77 1.73 -10.77
N HIS A 78 0.47 1.67 -9.49
CA HIS A 78 0.09 2.83 -8.69
C HIS A 78 0.94 2.85 -7.42
N LEU A 79 1.73 3.90 -7.24
CA LEU A 79 2.53 4.13 -6.04
C LEU A 79 1.65 4.81 -4.99
N ASP A 80 1.50 4.17 -3.84
CA ASP A 80 0.73 4.68 -2.72
C ASP A 80 1.41 4.27 -1.42
N ARG A 81 2.05 5.25 -0.76
CA ARG A 81 2.76 5.09 0.51
C ARG A 81 1.95 5.56 1.71
N LYS A 82 0.71 5.99 1.47
CA LYS A 82 -0.15 6.45 2.54
C LYS A 82 -0.54 5.29 3.43
N SER A 83 -0.57 5.56 4.73
CA SER A 83 -1.03 4.62 5.73
C SER A 83 -2.53 4.74 5.99
N PRO A 84 -3.17 3.69 6.50
CA PRO A 84 -4.56 3.73 6.92
C PRO A 84 -4.83 4.85 7.92
N LYS A 85 -5.92 5.58 7.72
CA LYS A 85 -6.38 6.63 8.63
C LYS A 85 -7.63 6.17 9.36
N THR A 86 -7.54 6.11 10.70
CA THR A 86 -8.66 5.82 11.60
C THR A 86 -9.27 7.10 12.13
N THR A 87 -10.61 7.18 12.15
CA THR A 87 -11.38 8.32 12.68
C THR A 87 -12.47 7.81 13.61
N ILE A 88 -12.58 8.37 14.82
CA ILE A 88 -13.70 8.11 15.74
C ILE A 88 -14.82 9.08 15.42
N LEU A 89 -16.06 8.58 15.32
CA LEU A 89 -17.20 9.33 14.82
C LEU A 89 -18.15 9.84 15.91
N ASN A 90 -18.13 9.22 17.08
CA ASN A 90 -19.15 9.45 18.12
C ASN A 90 -18.61 9.94 19.49
N TYR A 91 -17.30 10.15 19.60
CA TYR A 91 -16.69 10.73 20.79
C TYR A 91 -15.65 11.78 20.41
N GLU A 92 -15.53 12.81 21.23
CA GLU A 92 -14.54 13.87 21.10
C GLU A 92 -13.36 13.65 22.05
N LEU A 93 -12.22 14.24 21.71
CA LEU A 93 -11.03 14.19 22.56
C LEU A 93 -11.31 14.82 23.93
N GLY A 94 -10.99 14.10 25.01
CA GLY A 94 -11.20 14.55 26.39
C GLY A 94 -12.65 14.42 26.89
N GLN A 95 -13.54 13.80 26.14
CA GLN A 95 -14.91 13.56 26.59
C GLN A 95 -14.96 12.61 27.79
N LEU A 96 -15.74 13.00 28.83
CA LEU A 96 -15.96 12.16 30.00
C LEU A 96 -16.93 11.01 29.66
N VAL A 97 -16.52 9.81 30.02
CA VAL A 97 -17.27 8.58 29.77
C VAL A 97 -17.30 7.69 31.01
N SER A 98 -18.33 6.86 31.17
CA SER A 98 -18.42 5.89 32.25
C SER A 98 -19.24 4.65 31.85
N GLY A 99 -18.95 3.51 32.47
CA GLY A 99 -19.65 2.24 32.22
C GLY A 99 -19.29 1.59 30.89
N LYS A 100 -20.24 0.97 30.23
CA LYS A 100 -20.03 0.36 28.91
C LYS A 100 -20.24 1.42 27.83
N ILE A 101 -19.21 1.68 27.04
CA ILE A 101 -19.26 2.56 25.89
C ILE A 101 -19.04 1.79 24.59
N THR A 102 -19.46 2.36 23.47
CA THR A 102 -19.15 1.84 22.14
C THR A 102 -18.49 2.93 21.32
N LEU A 103 -17.22 2.77 20.97
CA LEU A 103 -16.57 3.63 20.00
C LEU A 103 -17.02 3.24 18.60
N GLN A 104 -17.56 4.19 17.86
CA GLN A 104 -17.89 4.03 16.46
C GLN A 104 -16.85 4.76 15.61
N GLY A 105 -16.29 4.08 14.64
CA GLY A 105 -15.25 4.68 13.83
C GLY A 105 -15.25 4.16 12.40
N GLU A 106 -14.41 4.81 11.61
CA GLU A 106 -14.12 4.42 10.25
C GLU A 106 -12.61 4.35 10.02
N VAL A 107 -12.21 3.50 9.09
CA VAL A 107 -10.85 3.40 8.58
C VAL A 107 -10.87 3.53 7.08
N VAL A 108 -10.02 4.37 6.54
CA VAL A 108 -9.91 4.61 5.09
C VAL A 108 -8.46 4.46 4.64
N ASP A 109 -8.29 3.83 3.49
CA ASP A 109 -7.02 3.73 2.79
C ASP A 109 -7.24 3.43 1.30
N GLY A 110 -6.38 3.99 0.44
CA GLY A 110 -6.44 3.78 -1.01
C GLY A 110 -6.14 2.34 -1.44
N ASN A 111 -5.33 1.63 -0.66
CA ASN A 111 -4.94 0.23 -0.90
C ASN A 111 -5.92 -0.79 -0.29
N GLY A 112 -6.93 -0.31 0.46
CA GLY A 112 -7.82 -1.15 1.24
C GLY A 112 -7.23 -1.55 2.59
N ILE A 113 -8.08 -2.03 3.50
CA ILE A 113 -7.69 -2.38 4.87
C ILE A 113 -7.59 -3.90 5.00
N LYS A 114 -6.46 -4.37 5.51
CA LYS A 114 -6.21 -5.77 5.86
C LYS A 114 -6.75 -6.09 7.25
N ASN A 115 -6.38 -5.29 8.24
CA ASN A 115 -6.87 -5.38 9.61
C ASN A 115 -6.76 -4.04 10.34
N LEU A 116 -7.43 -3.93 11.49
CA LEU A 116 -7.30 -2.86 12.45
C LEU A 116 -7.15 -3.48 13.83
N GLY A 117 -6.13 -3.07 14.57
CA GLY A 117 -5.96 -3.37 15.98
C GLY A 117 -6.28 -2.17 16.86
N TYR A 118 -6.72 -2.40 18.09
CA TYR A 118 -6.81 -1.39 19.13
C TYR A 118 -6.02 -1.81 20.37
N SER A 119 -5.57 -0.84 21.14
CA SER A 119 -4.89 -1.07 22.42
C SER A 119 -5.31 -0.02 23.45
N LEU A 120 -5.38 -0.41 24.72
CA LEU A 120 -5.60 0.47 25.85
C LEU A 120 -4.33 0.69 26.70
N ASP A 121 -3.27 -0.09 26.45
CA ASP A 121 -1.97 0.02 27.11
C ASP A 121 -0.83 0.47 26.17
N GLY A 122 -1.13 0.55 24.85
CA GLY A 122 -0.17 0.91 23.80
C GLY A 122 0.80 -0.21 23.43
N GLU A 123 0.72 -1.38 24.06
CA GLU A 123 1.64 -2.50 23.85
C GLU A 123 0.94 -3.69 23.17
N LYS A 124 -0.22 -4.10 23.69
CA LYS A 124 -0.97 -5.25 23.19
C LYS A 124 -2.16 -4.79 22.37
N TYR A 125 -2.17 -5.19 21.11
CA TYR A 125 -3.24 -4.87 20.18
C TYR A 125 -4.19 -6.05 20.00
N GLU A 126 -5.47 -5.79 20.15
CA GLU A 126 -6.56 -6.72 19.88
C GLU A 126 -7.22 -6.37 18.55
N GLU A 127 -7.65 -7.38 17.78
CA GLU A 127 -8.25 -7.15 16.48
C GLU A 127 -9.66 -6.56 16.59
N VAL A 128 -9.91 -5.51 15.78
CA VAL A 128 -11.22 -4.87 15.64
C VAL A 128 -11.96 -5.46 14.44
N LYS A 129 -13.21 -5.88 14.64
CA LYS A 129 -14.06 -6.37 13.55
C LYS A 129 -14.50 -5.22 12.65
N LEU A 130 -14.11 -5.29 11.38
CA LEU A 130 -14.42 -4.28 10.37
C LEU A 130 -15.62 -4.71 9.51
N LYS A 131 -16.46 -3.73 9.14
CA LYS A 131 -17.53 -3.85 8.15
C LYS A 131 -17.16 -3.00 6.92
N HIS A 132 -17.02 -3.63 5.75
CA HIS A 132 -16.64 -2.93 4.53
C HIS A 132 -17.86 -2.33 3.83
N ASN A 133 -17.90 -1.01 3.69
CA ASN A 133 -18.82 -0.29 2.82
C ASN A 133 -18.21 -0.19 1.42
N LYS A 134 -18.59 -1.14 0.55
CA LYS A 134 -18.04 -1.21 -0.83
C LYS A 134 -18.36 0.01 -1.70
N LYS A 135 -19.46 0.72 -1.40
CA LYS A 135 -19.89 1.88 -2.20
C LYS A 135 -18.99 3.09 -1.97
N GLU A 136 -18.59 3.30 -0.72
CA GLU A 136 -17.76 4.43 -0.29
C GLU A 136 -16.30 4.05 -0.12
N ASN A 137 -15.97 2.77 -0.27
CA ASN A 137 -14.64 2.19 -0.03
C ASN A 137 -14.10 2.54 1.37
N THR A 138 -14.96 2.46 2.38
CA THR A 138 -14.63 2.70 3.78
C THR A 138 -14.86 1.45 4.61
N TRP A 139 -14.13 1.31 5.71
CA TRP A 139 -14.32 0.24 6.69
C TRP A 139 -14.78 0.86 8.00
N THR A 140 -15.92 0.43 8.50
CA THR A 140 -16.49 0.93 9.76
C THR A 140 -16.39 -0.12 10.85
N PHE A 141 -16.38 0.34 12.10
CA PHE A 141 -16.36 -0.54 13.27
C PHE A 141 -17.19 0.01 14.43
N ASP A 142 -17.63 -0.93 15.28
CA ASP A 142 -18.22 -0.68 16.59
C ASP A 142 -17.36 -1.42 17.62
N LEU A 143 -16.63 -0.69 18.49
CA LEU A 143 -15.75 -1.24 19.52
C LEU A 143 -16.34 -0.96 20.90
N ALA A 144 -16.75 -2.04 21.59
CA ALA A 144 -17.26 -1.96 22.95
C ALA A 144 -16.11 -1.94 23.97
N ILE A 145 -16.09 -0.95 24.85
CA ILE A 145 -15.12 -0.83 25.96
C ILE A 145 -15.90 -0.75 27.29
N ASN A 146 -15.48 -1.53 28.28
CA ASN A 146 -16.00 -1.42 29.63
C ASN A 146 -15.07 -0.57 30.48
N THR A 147 -15.42 0.68 30.73
CA THR A 147 -14.55 1.60 31.49
C THR A 147 -14.41 1.23 32.97
N LYS A 148 -15.23 0.30 33.48
CA LYS A 148 -15.09 -0.19 34.87
C LYS A 148 -13.84 -1.05 35.08
N ASP A 149 -13.25 -1.53 33.97
CA ASP A 149 -12.04 -2.34 33.98
C ASP A 149 -10.77 -1.46 33.88
N LEU A 150 -10.93 -0.12 33.80
CA LEU A 150 -9.88 0.88 33.69
C LEU A 150 -9.78 1.70 34.98
N GLU A 151 -8.61 2.27 35.24
CA GLU A 151 -8.42 3.23 36.34
C GLU A 151 -9.11 4.55 36.02
N ASP A 152 -9.55 5.27 37.07
CA ASP A 152 -10.11 6.61 36.92
C ASP A 152 -9.04 7.59 36.44
N GLY A 153 -9.39 8.44 35.47
CA GLY A 153 -8.50 9.44 34.92
C GLY A 153 -8.42 9.43 33.39
N PRO A 154 -7.43 10.14 32.83
CA PRO A 154 -7.22 10.16 31.38
C PRO A 154 -6.89 8.78 30.83
N GLN A 155 -7.64 8.33 29.85
CA GLN A 155 -7.42 7.07 29.14
C GLN A 155 -7.12 7.34 27.68
N VAL A 156 -6.28 6.52 27.07
CA VAL A 156 -5.95 6.59 25.64
C VAL A 156 -6.29 5.26 25.00
N CYS A 157 -6.94 5.33 23.87
CA CYS A 157 -7.16 4.17 23.00
C CYS A 157 -6.34 4.37 21.72
N TRP A 158 -5.37 3.50 21.51
CA TRP A 158 -4.55 3.48 20.30
C TRP A 158 -5.19 2.60 19.25
N PHE A 159 -5.12 3.04 18.00
CA PHE A 159 -5.51 2.25 16.84
C PHE A 159 -4.31 2.06 15.93
N LYS A 160 -4.20 0.87 15.34
CA LYS A 160 -3.15 0.51 14.40
C LYS A 160 -3.77 -0.22 13.21
N GLY A 161 -3.84 0.47 12.08
CA GLY A 161 -4.34 -0.09 10.83
C GLY A 161 -3.21 -0.69 9.99
N LEU A 162 -3.50 -1.77 9.27
CA LEU A 162 -2.62 -2.34 8.26
C LEU A 162 -3.39 -2.39 6.94
N ASP A 163 -2.82 -1.82 5.87
CA ASP A 163 -3.38 -1.91 4.54
C ASP A 163 -3.08 -3.28 3.87
N LEU A 164 -3.66 -3.52 2.69
CA LEU A 164 -3.42 -4.74 1.93
C LEU A 164 -2.01 -4.84 1.33
N GLN A 165 -1.23 -3.76 1.37
CA GLN A 165 0.16 -3.71 0.91
C GLN A 165 1.18 -3.87 2.05
N GLY A 166 0.74 -3.80 3.31
CA GLY A 166 1.58 -3.92 4.49
C GLY A 166 2.04 -2.59 5.08
N THR A 167 1.43 -1.46 4.68
CA THR A 167 1.68 -0.15 5.28
C THR A 167 0.88 0.01 6.56
N GLU A 168 1.54 0.43 7.63
CA GLU A 168 0.92 0.64 8.96
C GLU A 168 0.56 2.13 9.18
N GLY A 169 -0.58 2.38 9.87
CA GLY A 169 -1.06 3.71 10.25
C GLY A 169 -1.93 3.74 11.49
#